data_07a9797143ecbe4b5832074118bd7a2c
#
_entry.id   07a9797143ecbe4b5832074118bd7a2c
#
_cell.length_a   1.000
_cell.length_b   1.000
_cell.length_c   1.000
_cell.angle_alpha   90.00
_cell.angle_beta   90.00
_cell.angle_gamma   90.00
#
_symmetry.space_group_name_H-M   'P 1'
#
loop_
_entity.id
_entity.type
_entity.pdbx_description
1 polymer ?
#
loop_
_entity_poly.entity_id
_entity_poly.type
_entity_poly.pdbx_seq_one_letter_code
_entity_poly.pdbx_strand_id
1 'polypeptide(L)'
;MILGASLKIIAPTGQYDPTKLINWGINRWAFKPEFGYSQRWGYWVLDGYAGVWFYTTNNAFFDIPVPKPQTEAPVGSFEGHLSRDFKRNRLWVSLDGNFWVGGITSLNGIRNLESKQTSSRIGGTFSVPVSKHQSLKFSYSNGTYIRFGGNYQTVSAAWQYSWLGRPK
;
A
#
# COMPACT_ATOMS: atom_id res chain seq x y z
N MET A 1 -13.30 -20.04 1.40
CA MET A 1 -11.87 -19.75 1.33
C MET A 1 -11.50 -19.43 -0.11
N ILE A 2 -10.78 -18.35 -0.34
CA ILE A 2 -10.25 -17.95 -1.65
C ILE A 2 -8.78 -17.67 -1.49
N LEU A 3 -7.97 -18.16 -2.41
CA LEU A 3 -6.55 -17.86 -2.52
C LEU A 3 -6.29 -17.12 -3.82
N GLY A 4 -5.38 -16.16 -3.82
CA GLY A 4 -5.02 -15.41 -5.01
C GLY A 4 -3.55 -15.01 -5.00
N ALA A 5 -3.04 -14.71 -6.18
CA ALA A 5 -1.72 -14.12 -6.35
C ALA A 5 -1.82 -12.93 -7.30
N SER A 6 -1.05 -11.91 -7.06
CA SER A 6 -0.99 -10.72 -7.88
C SER A 6 0.45 -10.24 -8.06
N LEU A 7 0.67 -9.44 -9.10
CA LEU A 7 1.92 -8.72 -9.32
C LEU A 7 1.59 -7.24 -9.54
N LYS A 8 2.04 -6.39 -8.61
CA LYS A 8 1.98 -4.94 -8.80
C LYS A 8 3.28 -4.44 -9.42
N ILE A 9 3.16 -3.61 -10.45
CA ILE A 9 4.30 -3.01 -11.15
C ILE A 9 4.14 -1.50 -11.12
N ILE A 10 5.19 -0.79 -10.71
CA ILE A 10 5.27 0.67 -10.78
C ILE A 10 6.36 1.03 -11.78
N ALA A 11 5.97 1.71 -12.86
CA ALA A 11 6.89 2.21 -13.88
C ALA A 11 7.40 3.61 -13.52
N PRO A 12 8.65 3.95 -13.86
CA PRO A 12 9.26 5.26 -13.57
C PRO A 12 8.80 6.34 -14.56
N THR A 13 7.49 6.51 -14.74
CA THR A 13 6.89 7.50 -15.66
C THR A 13 6.54 8.83 -14.99
N GLY A 14 6.67 8.92 -13.67
CA GLY A 14 6.45 10.15 -12.92
C GLY A 14 7.57 11.18 -13.16
N GLN A 15 7.22 12.46 -13.08
CA GLN A 15 8.21 13.54 -13.18
C GLN A 15 9.27 13.38 -12.09
N TYR A 16 10.53 13.41 -12.50
CA TYR A 16 11.69 13.30 -11.61
C TYR A 16 12.75 14.33 -11.96
N ASP A 17 13.23 15.06 -10.97
CA ASP A 17 14.30 16.04 -11.07
C ASP A 17 15.38 15.71 -10.04
N PRO A 18 16.57 15.25 -10.44
CA PRO A 18 17.62 14.84 -9.51
C PRO A 18 18.21 15.99 -8.69
N THR A 19 17.89 17.24 -9.01
CA THR A 19 18.30 18.41 -8.22
C THR A 19 17.34 18.71 -7.07
N LYS A 20 16.20 18.02 -7.00
CA LYS A 20 15.19 18.22 -5.96
C LYS A 20 15.15 17.02 -5.00
N LEU A 21 15.04 17.32 -3.72
CA LEU A 21 14.88 16.28 -2.69
C LEU A 21 13.51 15.60 -2.76
N ILE A 22 12.46 16.34 -3.10
CA ILE A 22 11.09 15.85 -3.20
C ILE A 22 10.69 15.77 -4.67
N ASN A 23 10.29 14.57 -5.11
CA ASN A 23 9.87 14.25 -6.46
C ASN A 23 8.54 13.52 -6.48
N TRP A 24 7.77 13.69 -7.57
CA TRP A 24 6.53 12.93 -7.82
C TRP A 24 6.80 11.49 -8.25
N GLY A 25 7.91 11.26 -8.94
CA GLY A 25 8.35 9.94 -9.40
C GLY A 25 9.51 9.40 -8.59
N ILE A 26 9.62 8.07 -8.51
CA ILE A 26 10.72 7.39 -7.80
C ILE A 26 11.93 7.09 -8.70
N ASN A 27 11.83 7.38 -10.00
CA ASN A 27 12.87 7.17 -11.02
C ASN A 27 13.47 5.75 -11.07
N ARG A 28 12.65 4.75 -10.76
CA ARG A 28 13.02 3.33 -10.79
C ARG A 28 11.78 2.46 -10.92
N TRP A 29 11.94 1.27 -11.42
CA TRP A 29 10.88 0.26 -11.40
C TRP A 29 10.73 -0.30 -10.00
N ALA A 30 9.49 -0.63 -9.64
CA ALA A 30 9.19 -1.40 -8.45
C ALA A 30 8.22 -2.53 -8.80
N PHE A 31 8.45 -3.70 -8.20
CA PHE A 31 7.67 -4.93 -8.41
C PHE A 31 7.24 -5.48 -7.06
N LYS A 32 5.98 -5.83 -6.90
CA LYS A 32 5.46 -6.50 -5.70
C LYS A 32 4.70 -7.74 -6.11
N PRO A 33 5.32 -8.92 -6.17
CA PRO A 33 4.58 -10.17 -6.09
C PRO A 33 3.89 -10.25 -4.73
N GLU A 34 2.63 -10.69 -4.73
CA GLU A 34 1.81 -10.74 -3.53
C GLU A 34 0.90 -11.95 -3.57
N PHE A 35 0.76 -12.61 -2.43
CA PHE A 35 -0.17 -13.68 -2.18
C PHE A 35 -1.30 -13.18 -1.28
N GLY A 36 -2.54 -13.53 -1.63
CA GLY A 36 -3.75 -13.15 -0.89
C GLY A 36 -4.54 -14.35 -0.41
N TYR A 37 -5.08 -14.22 0.77
CA TYR A 37 -6.01 -15.15 1.41
C TYR A 37 -7.27 -14.42 1.80
N SER A 38 -8.44 -15.00 1.53
CA SER A 38 -9.74 -14.48 1.94
C SER A 38 -10.61 -15.59 2.52
N GLN A 39 -11.18 -15.36 3.68
CA GLN A 39 -12.09 -16.28 4.36
C GLN A 39 -13.32 -15.55 4.85
N ARG A 40 -14.51 -16.09 4.52
CA ARG A 40 -15.79 -15.59 4.98
C ARG A 40 -16.39 -16.50 6.06
N TRP A 41 -16.94 -15.87 7.14
CA TRP A 41 -17.77 -16.51 8.17
C TRP A 41 -19.05 -15.70 8.37
N GLY A 42 -20.13 -16.14 7.82
CA GLY A 42 -21.39 -15.40 7.90
C GLY A 42 -21.27 -13.98 7.35
N TYR A 43 -21.30 -12.99 8.23
CA TYR A 43 -21.19 -11.57 7.87
C TYR A 43 -19.78 -11.00 7.97
N TRP A 44 -18.83 -11.78 8.48
CA TRP A 44 -17.43 -11.38 8.61
C TRP A 44 -16.61 -11.91 7.45
N VAL A 45 -15.65 -11.12 7.02
CA VAL A 45 -14.62 -11.51 6.05
C VAL A 45 -13.27 -11.10 6.60
N LEU A 46 -12.34 -12.03 6.61
CA LEU A 46 -10.92 -11.78 6.86
C LEU A 46 -10.18 -11.89 5.55
N ASP A 47 -9.47 -10.84 5.20
CA ASP A 47 -8.53 -10.80 4.09
C ASP A 47 -7.13 -10.60 4.64
N GLY A 48 -6.16 -11.33 4.10
CA GLY A 48 -4.75 -11.21 4.45
C GLY A 48 -3.89 -11.24 3.19
N TYR A 49 -2.88 -10.39 3.13
CA TYR A 49 -1.96 -10.30 2.00
C TYR A 49 -0.52 -10.29 2.49
N ALA A 50 0.34 -11.02 1.81
CA ALA A 50 1.78 -11.02 2.05
C ALA A 50 2.52 -10.85 0.73
N GLY A 51 3.41 -9.89 0.66
CA GLY A 51 4.16 -9.56 -0.55
C GLY A 51 5.55 -9.02 -0.25
N VAL A 52 6.36 -8.92 -1.28
CA VAL A 52 7.71 -8.34 -1.18
C VAL A 52 7.91 -7.35 -2.31
N TRP A 53 8.29 -6.13 -1.96
CA TRP A 53 8.70 -5.12 -2.90
C TRP A 53 10.16 -5.33 -3.31
N PHE A 54 10.42 -5.29 -4.61
CA PHE A 54 11.75 -5.26 -5.22
C PHE A 54 11.87 -3.97 -6.04
N TYR A 55 13.05 -3.36 -6.00
CA TYR A 55 13.31 -2.10 -6.67
C TYR A 55 14.52 -2.22 -7.59
N THR A 56 14.46 -1.60 -8.77
CA THR A 56 15.67 -1.37 -9.55
C THR A 56 16.46 -0.18 -8.99
N THR A 57 17.68 -0.01 -9.43
CA THR A 57 18.51 1.14 -9.04
C THR A 57 17.91 2.45 -9.57
N ASN A 58 17.83 3.48 -8.72
CA ASN A 58 17.70 4.86 -9.17
C ASN A 58 19.11 5.42 -9.43
N ASN A 59 19.47 5.57 -10.71
CA ASN A 59 20.82 5.99 -11.10
C ASN A 59 21.08 7.51 -10.94
N ALA A 60 20.06 8.27 -10.61
CA ALA A 60 20.14 9.72 -10.47
C ALA A 60 19.44 10.19 -9.18
N PHE A 61 19.71 9.53 -8.05
CA PHE A 61 19.17 9.97 -6.77
C PHE A 61 19.79 11.29 -6.35
N PHE A 62 18.96 12.15 -5.72
CA PHE A 62 19.40 13.47 -5.24
C PHE A 62 20.63 13.37 -4.36
N ASP A 63 21.72 14.00 -4.80
CA ASP A 63 22.94 14.26 -4.04
C ASP A 63 23.67 15.46 -4.69
N ILE A 64 24.21 16.35 -3.88
CA ILE A 64 24.89 17.56 -4.34
C ILE A 64 26.40 17.34 -4.25
N PRO A 65 27.19 17.71 -5.27
CA PRO A 65 26.81 18.40 -6.50
C PRO A 65 26.37 17.47 -7.66
N VAL A 66 26.55 16.16 -7.52
CA VAL A 66 26.30 15.20 -8.60
C VAL A 66 25.38 14.08 -8.09
N PRO A 67 24.26 13.79 -8.80
CA PRO A 67 23.39 12.67 -8.45
C PRO A 67 24.13 11.34 -8.41
N LYS A 68 23.76 10.47 -7.47
CA LYS A 68 24.40 9.17 -7.24
C LYS A 68 23.41 8.01 -7.39
N PRO A 69 23.88 6.81 -7.74
CA PRO A 69 23.02 5.64 -7.77
C PRO A 69 22.56 5.26 -6.35
N GLN A 70 21.24 5.08 -6.20
CA GLN A 70 20.62 4.56 -4.98
C GLN A 70 20.00 3.20 -5.26
N THR A 71 20.32 2.24 -4.41
CA THR A 71 19.66 0.94 -4.34
C THR A 71 18.85 0.81 -3.05
N GLU A 72 17.86 -0.08 -3.05
CA GLU A 72 17.07 -0.40 -1.87
C GLU A 72 16.89 -1.91 -1.78
N ALA A 73 17.16 -2.45 -0.60
CA ALA A 73 16.93 -3.86 -0.29
C ALA A 73 15.41 -4.16 -0.31
N PRO A 74 15.00 -5.41 -0.54
CA PRO A 74 13.60 -5.78 -0.55
C PRO A 74 12.85 -5.36 0.73
N VAL A 75 11.55 -5.00 0.56
CA VAL A 75 10.63 -4.65 1.65
C VAL A 75 9.53 -5.68 1.72
N GLY A 76 9.46 -6.43 2.82
CA GLY A 76 8.31 -7.27 3.15
C GLY A 76 7.11 -6.42 3.48
N SER A 77 5.93 -6.80 2.98
CA SER A 77 4.66 -6.09 3.15
C SER A 77 3.58 -7.08 3.55
N PHE A 78 2.87 -6.78 4.63
CA PHE A 78 1.76 -7.57 5.16
C PHE A 78 0.56 -6.66 5.35
N GLU A 79 -0.59 -7.10 4.87
CA GLU A 79 -1.84 -6.36 4.96
C GLU A 79 -2.91 -7.29 5.51
N GLY A 80 -3.77 -6.80 6.39
CA GLY A 80 -4.88 -7.55 6.96
C GLY A 80 -6.11 -6.67 7.05
N HIS A 81 -7.28 -7.23 6.69
CA HIS A 81 -8.55 -6.54 6.76
C HIS A 81 -9.58 -7.46 7.40
N LEU A 82 -10.21 -6.99 8.47
CA LEU A 82 -11.36 -7.66 9.07
C LEU A 82 -12.59 -6.83 8.77
N SER A 83 -13.43 -7.30 7.87
CA SER A 83 -14.63 -6.59 7.45
C SER A 83 -15.91 -7.27 7.93
N ARG A 84 -16.95 -6.48 8.14
CA ARG A 84 -18.29 -6.93 8.51
C ARG A 84 -19.34 -6.31 7.60
N ASP A 85 -20.15 -7.19 7.00
CA ASP A 85 -21.32 -6.82 6.18
C ASP A 85 -22.56 -6.64 7.04
N PHE A 86 -23.29 -5.55 6.83
CA PHE A 86 -24.61 -5.30 7.43
C PHE A 86 -25.69 -5.46 6.35
N LYS A 87 -26.23 -6.66 6.22
CA LYS A 87 -27.15 -7.05 5.12
C LYS A 87 -28.35 -6.11 4.94
N ARG A 88 -28.92 -5.62 6.05
CA ARG A 88 -30.14 -4.79 6.01
C ARG A 88 -29.93 -3.49 5.24
N ASN A 89 -28.76 -2.87 5.40
CA ASN A 89 -28.45 -1.55 4.84
C ASN A 89 -27.40 -1.59 3.74
N ARG A 90 -26.89 -2.80 3.37
CA ARG A 90 -25.80 -2.96 2.40
C ARG A 90 -24.53 -2.17 2.75
N LEU A 91 -24.46 -1.72 3.99
CA LEU A 91 -23.29 -1.10 4.59
C LEU A 91 -22.26 -2.20 4.92
N TRP A 92 -20.99 -1.89 4.78
CA TRP A 92 -19.93 -2.68 5.38
C TRP A 92 -18.89 -1.77 6.04
N VAL A 93 -18.22 -2.30 7.06
CA VAL A 93 -17.09 -1.65 7.74
C VAL A 93 -15.92 -2.60 7.78
N SER A 94 -14.70 -2.07 7.81
CA SER A 94 -13.48 -2.86 8.06
C SER A 94 -12.56 -2.20 9.06
N LEU A 95 -11.81 -3.05 9.77
CA LEU A 95 -10.59 -2.70 10.48
C LEU A 95 -9.43 -3.15 9.60
N ASP A 96 -8.49 -2.25 9.37
CA ASP A 96 -7.41 -2.43 8.40
C ASP A 96 -6.06 -2.31 9.11
N GLY A 97 -5.14 -3.25 8.87
CA GLY A 97 -3.80 -3.25 9.41
C GLY A 97 -2.76 -3.45 8.31
N ASN A 98 -1.66 -2.71 8.40
CA ASN A 98 -0.53 -2.83 7.47
C ASN A 98 0.76 -2.87 8.26
N PHE A 99 1.71 -3.70 7.82
CA PHE A 99 3.04 -3.81 8.38
C PHE A 99 4.06 -3.99 7.26
N TRP A 100 5.18 -3.27 7.35
CA TRP A 100 6.29 -3.46 6.44
C TRP A 100 7.64 -3.44 7.13
N VAL A 101 8.57 -4.23 6.57
CA VAL A 101 9.90 -4.43 7.13
C VAL A 101 10.94 -4.64 6.03
N GLY A 102 12.11 -4.04 6.18
CA GLY A 102 13.21 -4.14 5.21
C GLY A 102 13.64 -2.79 4.66
N GLY A 103 13.95 -2.69 3.37
CA GLY A 103 14.17 -1.42 2.66
C GLY A 103 15.44 -0.67 3.05
N ILE A 104 16.51 -1.36 3.47
CA ILE A 104 17.80 -0.69 3.70
C ILE A 104 18.27 -0.10 2.37
N THR A 105 18.50 1.20 2.35
CA THR A 105 19.01 1.90 1.18
C THR A 105 20.52 1.94 1.16
N SER A 106 21.11 2.01 -0.03
CA SER A 106 22.54 2.27 -0.23
C SER A 106 22.71 3.39 -1.25
N LEU A 107 23.53 4.36 -0.95
CA LEU A 107 23.87 5.46 -1.84
C LEU A 107 25.32 5.28 -2.28
N ASN A 108 25.56 5.18 -3.59
CA ASN A 108 26.89 4.90 -4.17
C ASN A 108 27.62 3.72 -3.49
N GLY A 109 26.87 2.63 -3.19
CA GLY A 109 27.39 1.44 -2.54
C GLY A 109 27.50 1.51 -1.01
N ILE A 110 27.35 2.69 -0.40
CA ILE A 110 27.42 2.86 1.06
C ILE A 110 26.03 2.60 1.65
N ARG A 111 25.93 1.58 2.50
CA ARG A 111 24.67 1.20 3.14
C ARG A 111 24.31 2.15 4.28
N ASN A 112 23.05 2.58 4.29
CA ASN A 112 22.47 3.32 5.40
C ASN A 112 21.58 2.39 6.24
N LEU A 113 22.11 1.86 7.34
CA LEU A 113 21.37 0.94 8.22
C LEU A 113 20.17 1.61 8.92
N GLU A 114 20.24 2.92 9.13
CA GLU A 114 19.17 3.70 9.74
C GLU A 114 17.94 3.82 8.82
N SER A 115 18.11 3.64 7.51
CA SER A 115 16.99 3.65 6.55
C SER A 115 16.11 2.39 6.63
N LYS A 116 16.48 1.38 7.43
CA LYS A 116 15.67 0.17 7.59
C LYS A 116 14.26 0.52 8.06
N GLN A 117 13.28 0.15 7.26
CA GLN A 117 11.88 0.28 7.60
C GLN A 117 11.47 -0.83 8.57
N THR A 118 10.73 -0.47 9.58
CA THR A 118 9.93 -1.36 10.42
C THR A 118 8.75 -0.51 10.84
N SER A 119 7.63 -0.65 10.13
CA SER A 119 6.55 0.31 10.25
C SER A 119 5.21 -0.39 10.21
N SER A 120 4.25 0.11 10.97
CA SER A 120 2.89 -0.39 10.98
C SER A 120 1.88 0.76 10.96
N ARG A 121 0.72 0.48 10.39
CA ARG A 121 -0.42 1.39 10.35
C ARG A 121 -1.68 0.62 10.72
N ILE A 122 -2.61 1.31 11.34
CA ILE A 122 -3.96 0.84 11.57
C ILE A 122 -4.94 1.82 10.94
N GLY A 123 -6.04 1.30 10.46
CA GLY A 123 -7.07 2.12 9.83
C GLY A 123 -8.43 1.47 9.92
N GLY A 124 -9.40 2.19 9.40
CA GLY A 124 -10.76 1.70 9.25
C GLY A 124 -11.38 2.24 7.98
N THR A 125 -12.25 1.44 7.42
CA THR A 125 -12.99 1.79 6.21
C THR A 125 -14.47 1.53 6.44
N PHE A 126 -15.33 2.39 5.90
CA PHE A 126 -16.75 2.11 5.80
C PHE A 126 -17.27 2.46 4.40
N SER A 127 -18.25 1.69 3.94
CA SER A 127 -18.88 1.89 2.64
C SER A 127 -20.39 1.92 2.78
N VAL A 128 -20.97 3.00 2.27
CA VAL A 128 -22.42 3.24 2.30
C VAL A 128 -22.97 3.15 0.89
N PRO A 129 -23.95 2.29 0.62
CA PRO A 129 -24.62 2.28 -0.66
C PRO A 129 -25.53 3.50 -0.81
N VAL A 130 -25.39 4.23 -1.91
CA VAL A 130 -26.27 5.36 -2.27
C VAL A 130 -27.32 4.96 -3.30
N SER A 131 -27.08 3.89 -4.06
CA SER A 131 -28.06 3.29 -4.98
C SER A 131 -27.82 1.79 -5.18
N LYS A 132 -28.57 1.15 -6.11
CA LYS A 132 -28.35 -0.26 -6.47
C LYS A 132 -26.95 -0.55 -7.02
N HIS A 133 -26.37 0.44 -7.71
CA HIS A 133 -25.10 0.30 -8.41
C HIS A 133 -24.00 1.23 -7.88
N GLN A 134 -24.29 2.08 -6.88
CA GLN A 134 -23.36 3.09 -6.40
C GLN A 134 -23.14 2.99 -4.89
N SER A 135 -21.93 3.24 -4.46
CA SER A 135 -21.57 3.37 -3.05
C SER A 135 -20.51 4.46 -2.85
N LEU A 136 -20.55 5.08 -1.69
CA LEU A 136 -19.48 5.94 -1.18
C LEU A 136 -18.65 5.15 -0.18
N LYS A 137 -17.35 5.25 -0.32
CA LYS A 137 -16.37 4.60 0.56
C LYS A 137 -15.51 5.67 1.20
N PHE A 138 -15.34 5.59 2.53
CA PHE A 138 -14.50 6.47 3.30
C PHE A 138 -13.51 5.62 4.09
N SER A 139 -12.26 6.06 4.14
CA SER A 139 -11.25 5.41 4.96
C SER A 139 -10.37 6.41 5.69
N TYR A 140 -9.90 5.98 6.85
CA TYR A 140 -8.92 6.69 7.67
C TYR A 140 -7.85 5.71 8.11
N SER A 141 -6.60 6.13 8.09
CA SER A 141 -5.50 5.36 8.67
C SER A 141 -4.44 6.26 9.28
N ASN A 142 -3.76 5.73 10.30
CA ASN A 142 -2.65 6.39 11.00
C ASN A 142 -1.52 5.39 11.27
N GLY A 143 -0.28 5.89 11.28
CA GLY A 143 0.86 5.09 11.70
C GLY A 143 0.80 4.77 13.17
N THR A 144 0.99 3.50 13.52
CA THR A 144 1.06 3.05 14.92
C THR A 144 2.49 2.93 15.40
N TYR A 145 3.39 2.54 14.51
CA TYR A 145 4.83 2.53 14.74
C TYR A 145 5.55 2.85 13.44
N ILE A 146 6.39 3.85 13.43
CA ILE A 146 7.19 4.26 12.26
C ILE A 146 8.64 4.41 12.70
N ARG A 147 9.50 3.48 12.29
CA ARG A 147 10.93 3.56 12.57
C ARG A 147 11.65 4.53 11.64
N PHE A 148 11.29 4.53 10.35
CA PHE A 148 11.93 5.36 9.34
C PHE A 148 10.89 5.97 8.41
N GLY A 149 11.04 7.26 8.10
CA GLY A 149 10.10 8.03 7.30
C GLY A 149 9.13 8.87 8.14
N GLY A 150 8.23 9.56 7.48
CA GLY A 150 7.22 10.41 8.12
C GLY A 150 6.04 9.61 8.65
N ASN A 151 5.57 9.92 9.85
CA ASN A 151 4.26 9.48 10.30
C ASN A 151 3.21 10.47 9.76
N TYR A 152 2.21 9.96 9.05
CA TYR A 152 1.15 10.75 8.46
C TYR A 152 -0.21 10.08 8.63
N GLN A 153 -1.23 10.88 8.69
CA GLN A 153 -2.63 10.44 8.64
C GLN A 153 -3.11 10.44 7.19
N THR A 154 -3.92 9.46 6.85
CA THR A 154 -4.56 9.39 5.54
C THR A 154 -6.07 9.40 5.70
N VAL A 155 -6.71 10.29 5.00
CA VAL A 155 -8.17 10.31 4.82
C VAL A 155 -8.45 10.11 3.34
N SER A 156 -9.34 9.21 2.99
CA SER A 156 -9.77 9.06 1.61
C SER A 156 -11.29 8.95 1.49
N ALA A 157 -11.79 9.47 0.38
CA ALA A 157 -13.17 9.31 -0.04
C ALA A 157 -13.17 8.81 -1.48
N ALA A 158 -13.98 7.80 -1.78
CA ALA A 158 -14.13 7.25 -3.12
C ALA A 158 -15.58 6.99 -3.45
N TRP A 159 -15.96 7.31 -4.68
CA TRP A 159 -17.21 6.90 -5.28
C TRP A 159 -16.97 5.65 -6.13
N GLN A 160 -17.81 4.65 -5.93
CA GLN A 160 -17.71 3.37 -6.61
C GLN A 160 -18.99 3.09 -7.39
N TYR A 161 -18.84 2.76 -8.66
CA TYR A 161 -19.93 2.32 -9.53
C TYR A 161 -19.73 0.88 -9.96
N SER A 162 -20.76 0.02 -9.82
CA SER A 162 -20.72 -1.38 -10.20
C SER A 162 -21.79 -1.66 -11.25
N TRP A 163 -21.38 -2.07 -12.45
CA TRP A 163 -22.27 -2.46 -13.55
C TRP A 163 -22.44 -3.98 -13.70
N LEU A 164 -21.64 -4.77 -12.98
CA LEU A 164 -21.80 -6.22 -12.95
C LEU A 164 -23.04 -6.54 -12.10
N GLY A 165 -23.97 -7.31 -12.70
CA GLY A 165 -25.14 -7.82 -12.01
C GLY A 165 -24.70 -8.70 -10.84
N ARG A 166 -25.43 -8.63 -9.73
CA ARG A 166 -25.22 -9.59 -8.63
C ARG A 166 -25.60 -10.97 -9.12
N PRO A 167 -24.83 -12.00 -8.81
CA PRO A 167 -25.36 -13.36 -8.87
C PRO A 167 -26.61 -13.39 -7.98
N LYS A 168 -27.69 -13.94 -8.50
CA LYS A 168 -28.95 -14.18 -7.77
C LYS A 168 -28.73 -15.15 -6.63
#